data_8a82af9d2c79f15e2ccde048893dbbec
#
_entry.id   8a82af9d2c79f15e2ccde048893dbbec
#
_cell.length_a   1.000
_cell.length_b   1.000
_cell.length_c   1.000
_cell.angle_alpha   90.00
_cell.angle_beta   90.00
_cell.angle_gamma   90.00
#
_symmetry.space_group_name_H-M   'P 1'
#
loop_
_entity.id
_entity.type
_entity.pdbx_description
1 polymer ?
#
loop_
_entity_poly.entity_id
_entity_poly.type
_entity_poly.pdbx_seq_one_letter_code
_entity_poly.pdbx_strand_id
1 'polypeptide(L)'
;MQGQVEAGTLCPTTMTFAAVPLLQREPAGVVDFAGQWLPALYAREFDGGDAPLAAKRSALIDMGMTEKQGGSDLRAVTTRATPLGAPGRGCAYQLVGHKWFFSVPQADAHLVLAQTDEGLSCFFVPRWIPDGPRNAVRVRRLKDKLGNWSNASSEVEFEDAWGVMVGEPGRGLSVLLEMAGTTRLDCVLG
;
A
#
# COMPACT_ATOMS: atom_id res chain seq x y z
N MET A 1 7.19 -5.09 22.08
CA MET A 1 8.19 -6.16 22.41
C MET A 1 8.85 -6.76 21.17
N GLN A 2 8.13 -7.02 20.07
CA GLN A 2 8.72 -7.56 18.84
C GLN A 2 9.80 -6.64 18.23
N GLY A 3 9.55 -5.34 18.18
CA GLY A 3 10.51 -4.37 17.65
C GLY A 3 11.80 -4.23 18.45
N GLN A 4 11.80 -4.65 19.71
CA GLN A 4 13.01 -4.69 20.55
C GLN A 4 13.91 -5.88 20.20
N VAL A 5 13.34 -6.90 19.57
CA VAL A 5 14.06 -8.11 19.18
C VAL A 5 14.48 -8.02 17.71
N GLU A 6 13.57 -7.62 16.82
CA GLU A 6 13.82 -7.51 15.38
C GLU A 6 12.90 -6.44 14.74
N ALA A 7 13.46 -5.26 14.49
CA ALA A 7 12.74 -4.11 13.96
C ALA A 7 12.23 -4.30 12.52
N GLY A 8 12.92 -5.10 11.70
CA GLY A 8 12.55 -5.32 10.30
C GLY A 8 11.29 -6.16 10.12
N THR A 9 10.93 -6.98 11.09
CA THR A 9 9.66 -7.72 11.08
C THR A 9 8.49 -6.90 11.64
N LEU A 10 8.77 -5.91 12.47
CA LEU A 10 7.73 -5.01 12.98
C LEU A 10 7.13 -4.16 11.85
N CYS A 11 7.94 -3.63 10.95
CA CYS A 11 7.50 -2.73 9.90
C CYS A 11 6.38 -3.32 9.01
N PRO A 12 6.49 -4.53 8.44
CA PRO A 12 5.39 -5.13 7.67
C PRO A 12 4.13 -5.41 8.48
N THR A 13 4.28 -5.85 9.73
CA THR A 13 3.12 -6.19 10.56
C THR A 13 2.35 -4.93 11.02
N THR A 14 3.06 -3.88 11.40
CA THR A 14 2.44 -2.61 11.82
C THR A 14 1.70 -1.91 10.67
N MET A 15 2.23 -1.96 9.44
CA MET A 15 1.55 -1.39 8.28
C MET A 15 0.28 -2.16 7.93
N THR A 16 0.33 -3.49 7.96
CA THR A 16 -0.85 -4.34 7.77
C THR A 16 -1.92 -4.04 8.83
N PHE A 17 -1.52 -3.98 10.11
CA PHE A 17 -2.41 -3.62 11.21
C PHE A 17 -3.06 -2.25 11.01
N ALA A 18 -2.29 -1.25 10.62
CA ALA A 18 -2.76 0.12 10.42
C ALA A 18 -3.66 0.29 9.19
N ALA A 19 -3.54 -0.58 8.17
CA ALA A 19 -4.38 -0.55 6.99
C ALA A 19 -5.80 -1.07 7.25
N VAL A 20 -5.97 -2.00 8.19
CA VAL A 20 -7.26 -2.66 8.46
C VAL A 20 -8.39 -1.66 8.73
N PRO A 21 -8.28 -0.69 9.67
CA PRO A 21 -9.35 0.27 9.93
C PRO A 21 -9.72 1.14 8.72
N LEU A 22 -8.78 1.39 7.82
CA LEU A 22 -9.06 2.14 6.58
C LEU A 22 -9.91 1.29 5.63
N LEU A 23 -9.49 0.04 5.38
CA LEU A 23 -10.17 -0.86 4.44
C LEU A 23 -11.55 -1.30 4.93
N GLN A 24 -11.77 -1.38 6.26
CA GLN A 24 -13.07 -1.67 6.84
C GLN A 24 -14.15 -0.63 6.51
N ARG A 25 -13.75 0.60 6.22
CA ARG A 25 -14.67 1.71 5.91
C ARG A 25 -14.94 1.86 4.41
N GLU A 26 -14.23 1.08 3.58
CA GLU A 26 -14.43 1.15 2.14
C GLU A 26 -15.74 0.46 1.74
N PRO A 27 -16.55 1.10 0.87
CA PRO A 27 -17.77 0.50 0.36
C PRO A 27 -17.47 -0.73 -0.49
N ALA A 28 -18.45 -1.57 -0.69
CA ALA A 28 -18.38 -2.60 -1.72
C ALA A 28 -18.16 -1.96 -3.10
N GLY A 29 -17.20 -2.47 -3.84
CA GLY A 29 -16.78 -1.91 -5.14
C GLY A 29 -16.10 -2.96 -5.99
N VAL A 30 -15.20 -2.53 -6.86
CA VAL A 30 -14.44 -3.45 -7.74
C VAL A 30 -13.44 -4.33 -6.96
N VAL A 31 -13.17 -4.00 -5.71
CA VAL A 31 -12.43 -4.85 -4.76
C VAL A 31 -13.34 -5.22 -3.61
N ASP A 32 -13.45 -6.50 -3.33
CA ASP A 32 -14.18 -6.99 -2.16
C ASP A 32 -13.27 -7.00 -0.93
N PHE A 33 -13.20 -5.84 -0.26
CA PHE A 33 -12.42 -5.72 0.97
C PHE A 33 -12.99 -6.58 2.10
N ALA A 34 -14.30 -6.57 2.29
CA ALA A 34 -14.96 -7.25 3.39
C ALA A 34 -14.90 -8.77 3.28
N GLY A 35 -15.15 -9.32 2.09
CA GLY A 35 -15.25 -10.77 1.88
C GLY A 35 -13.91 -11.45 1.61
N GLN A 36 -12.95 -10.75 1.03
CA GLN A 36 -11.67 -11.35 0.62
C GLN A 36 -10.46 -10.80 1.37
N TRP A 37 -10.27 -9.48 1.40
CA TRP A 37 -9.05 -8.89 1.95
C TRP A 37 -9.02 -8.91 3.47
N LEU A 38 -10.07 -8.47 4.14
CA LEU A 38 -10.08 -8.41 5.60
C LEU A 38 -9.89 -9.78 6.26
N PRO A 39 -10.52 -10.88 5.80
CA PRO A 39 -10.22 -12.21 6.34
C PRO A 39 -8.75 -12.60 6.21
N ALA A 40 -8.11 -12.32 5.07
CA ALA A 40 -6.70 -12.61 4.86
C ALA A 40 -5.76 -11.72 5.70
N LEU A 41 -6.15 -10.46 5.97
CA LEU A 41 -5.39 -9.53 6.83
C LEU A 41 -5.51 -9.88 8.32
N TYR A 42 -6.61 -10.52 8.74
CA TYR A 42 -6.80 -11.01 10.11
C TYR A 42 -6.17 -12.39 10.37
N ALA A 43 -5.70 -13.06 9.34
CA ALA A 43 -5.08 -14.38 9.50
C ALA A 43 -3.86 -14.31 10.43
N ARG A 44 -3.73 -15.33 11.31
CA ARG A 44 -2.64 -15.42 12.29
C ARG A 44 -1.47 -16.26 11.80
N GLU A 45 -1.35 -16.44 10.52
CA GLU A 45 -0.28 -17.17 9.87
C GLU A 45 0.39 -16.32 8.79
N PHE A 46 1.62 -16.62 8.46
CA PHE A 46 2.33 -15.96 7.37
C PHE A 46 2.28 -16.83 6.11
N ASP A 47 1.89 -16.21 5.00
CA ASP A 47 1.94 -16.81 3.67
C ASP A 47 2.77 -15.94 2.73
N GLY A 48 4.03 -16.33 2.52
CA GLY A 48 4.98 -15.63 1.64
C GLY A 48 4.82 -15.96 0.15
N GLY A 49 3.80 -16.72 -0.25
CA GLY A 49 3.56 -17.09 -1.64
C GLY A 49 3.29 -15.88 -2.54
N ASP A 50 3.87 -15.87 -3.74
CA ASP A 50 3.56 -14.87 -4.78
C ASP A 50 2.43 -15.41 -5.65
N ALA A 51 1.21 -15.23 -5.20
CA ALA A 51 0.00 -15.75 -5.82
C ALA A 51 -1.17 -14.75 -5.68
N PRO A 52 -2.21 -14.86 -6.51
CA PRO A 52 -3.45 -14.13 -6.32
C PRO A 52 -4.04 -14.38 -4.93
N LEU A 53 -4.72 -13.36 -4.36
CA LEU A 53 -5.26 -13.41 -3.00
C LEU A 53 -6.11 -14.66 -2.74
N ALA A 54 -6.92 -15.09 -3.70
CA ALA A 54 -7.77 -16.28 -3.60
C ALA A 54 -7.00 -17.59 -3.37
N ALA A 55 -5.71 -17.63 -3.68
CA ALA A 55 -4.82 -18.77 -3.46
C ALA A 55 -3.96 -18.63 -2.20
N LYS A 56 -4.16 -17.56 -1.40
CA LYS A 56 -3.38 -17.28 -0.20
C LYS A 56 -4.19 -17.45 1.08
N ARG A 57 -3.49 -17.78 2.16
CA ARG A 57 -4.06 -17.94 3.50
C ARG A 57 -3.96 -16.66 4.34
N SER A 58 -3.05 -15.76 4.00
CA SER A 58 -2.88 -14.46 4.64
C SER A 58 -2.36 -13.42 3.65
N ALA A 59 -2.53 -12.14 3.99
CA ALA A 59 -2.05 -11.04 3.17
C ALA A 59 -1.35 -9.96 4.02
N LEU A 60 -0.42 -9.24 3.38
CA LEU A 60 0.25 -8.08 3.94
C LEU A 60 -0.07 -6.82 3.13
N ILE A 61 -0.15 -5.69 3.81
CA ILE A 61 -0.29 -4.37 3.21
C ILE A 61 0.94 -3.53 3.51
N ASP A 62 1.46 -2.86 2.47
CA ASP A 62 2.49 -1.83 2.57
C ASP A 62 1.91 -0.44 2.28
N MET A 63 2.69 0.62 2.51
CA MET A 63 2.33 1.97 2.09
C MET A 63 3.51 2.66 1.41
N GLY A 64 3.20 3.45 0.37
CA GLY A 64 4.17 4.23 -0.37
C GLY A 64 3.75 5.69 -0.51
N MET A 65 4.45 6.59 0.18
CA MET A 65 4.18 8.03 0.13
C MET A 65 5.29 8.80 -0.57
N THR A 66 6.53 8.58 -0.14
CA THR A 66 7.71 9.35 -0.53
C THR A 66 8.13 9.06 -1.97
N GLU A 67 8.45 10.10 -2.71
CA GLU A 67 9.07 10.02 -4.03
C GLU A 67 10.52 10.56 -4.00
N LYS A 68 11.21 10.52 -5.12
CA LYS A 68 12.64 10.87 -5.23
C LYS A 68 12.94 12.31 -4.78
N GLN A 69 12.03 13.26 -5.01
CA GLN A 69 12.18 14.66 -4.60
C GLN A 69 12.08 14.88 -3.08
N GLY A 70 11.61 13.88 -2.34
CA GLY A 70 11.52 13.90 -0.88
C GLY A 70 10.14 13.57 -0.33
N GLY A 71 10.09 13.39 0.99
CA GLY A 71 8.87 13.05 1.73
C GLY A 71 8.32 14.20 2.59
N SER A 72 9.03 15.33 2.68
CA SER A 72 8.61 16.48 3.50
C SER A 72 7.45 17.25 2.87
N ASP A 73 7.35 17.24 1.54
CA ASP A 73 6.24 17.84 0.81
C ASP A 73 5.56 16.77 -0.07
N LEU A 74 4.60 16.07 0.52
CA LEU A 74 3.83 15.04 -0.19
C LEU A 74 2.86 15.62 -1.22
N ARG A 75 2.63 16.93 -1.24
CA ARG A 75 1.82 17.59 -2.28
C ARG A 75 2.55 17.66 -3.62
N ALA A 76 3.89 17.60 -3.57
CA ALA A 76 4.76 17.56 -4.75
C ALA A 76 4.89 16.16 -5.39
N VAL A 77 4.09 15.19 -4.96
CA VAL A 77 4.01 13.85 -5.56
C VAL A 77 3.70 13.95 -7.06
N THR A 78 4.48 13.25 -7.87
CA THR A 78 4.39 13.26 -9.34
C THR A 78 3.70 12.03 -9.91
N THR A 79 3.58 10.94 -9.14
CA THR A 79 2.79 9.77 -9.52
C THR A 79 1.37 10.19 -9.87
N ARG A 80 0.87 9.76 -11.02
CA ARG A 80 -0.47 10.07 -11.53
C ARG A 80 -1.34 8.84 -11.55
N ALA A 81 -2.64 9.05 -11.31
CA ALA A 81 -3.66 8.03 -11.47
C ALA A 81 -4.75 8.55 -12.42
N THR A 82 -5.02 7.77 -13.47
CA THR A 82 -6.04 8.07 -14.49
C THR A 82 -7.19 7.07 -14.33
N PRO A 83 -8.46 7.51 -14.28
CA PRO A 83 -9.59 6.61 -14.14
C PRO A 83 -9.75 5.70 -15.37
N LEU A 84 -10.05 4.43 -15.15
CA LEU A 84 -10.34 3.45 -16.21
C LEU A 84 -11.83 3.44 -16.60
N GLY A 85 -12.62 4.30 -15.98
CA GLY A 85 -14.05 4.48 -16.23
C GLY A 85 -14.54 5.71 -15.48
N ALA A 86 -15.67 5.61 -14.76
CA ALA A 86 -16.12 6.70 -13.89
C ALA A 86 -15.09 6.92 -12.76
N PRO A 87 -14.74 8.19 -12.47
CA PRO A 87 -13.84 8.51 -11.36
C PRO A 87 -14.54 8.38 -10.01
N GLY A 88 -13.75 8.29 -8.94
CA GLY A 88 -14.23 8.35 -7.57
C GLY A 88 -13.82 7.17 -6.70
N ARG A 89 -14.25 7.24 -5.45
CA ARG A 89 -14.00 6.21 -4.43
C ARG A 89 -14.54 4.85 -4.87
N GLY A 90 -13.75 3.80 -4.68
CA GLY A 90 -14.10 2.43 -5.08
C GLY A 90 -13.95 2.15 -6.56
N CYS A 91 -13.60 3.14 -7.39
CA CYS A 91 -13.41 2.99 -8.83
C CYS A 91 -11.97 2.63 -9.18
N ALA A 92 -11.80 2.00 -10.36
CA ALA A 92 -10.51 1.54 -10.86
C ALA A 92 -9.75 2.65 -11.60
N TYR A 93 -8.45 2.66 -11.40
CA TYR A 93 -7.50 3.61 -11.99
C TYR A 93 -6.26 2.89 -12.52
N GLN A 94 -5.57 3.56 -13.43
CA GLN A 94 -4.25 3.22 -13.93
C GLN A 94 -3.23 4.18 -13.34
N LEU A 95 -2.16 3.67 -12.70
CA LEU A 95 -1.14 4.46 -12.03
C LEU A 95 0.17 4.42 -12.81
N VAL A 96 0.78 5.60 -12.99
CA VAL A 96 2.11 5.78 -13.57
C VAL A 96 2.95 6.66 -12.66
N GLY A 97 4.16 6.23 -12.34
CA GLY A 97 5.07 7.00 -11.49
C GLY A 97 5.97 6.10 -10.66
N HIS A 98 6.43 6.61 -9.52
CA HIS A 98 7.38 5.89 -8.67
C HIS A 98 7.17 6.18 -7.20
N LYS A 99 7.69 5.29 -6.35
CA LYS A 99 7.91 5.56 -4.93
C LYS A 99 9.36 5.25 -4.56
N TRP A 100 9.92 6.14 -3.71
CA TRP A 100 11.33 6.08 -3.36
C TRP A 100 11.64 5.17 -2.18
N PHE A 101 10.60 4.90 -1.35
CA PHE A 101 10.66 3.96 -0.24
C PHE A 101 9.37 3.13 -0.19
N PHE A 102 9.52 1.85 -0.45
CA PHE A 102 8.56 0.81 -0.13
C PHE A 102 9.20 -0.10 0.89
N SER A 103 8.62 -0.18 2.08
CA SER A 103 9.22 -0.95 3.17
C SER A 103 9.02 -2.45 2.98
N VAL A 104 7.92 -2.85 2.38
CA VAL A 104 7.56 -4.25 2.14
C VAL A 104 7.13 -4.45 0.68
N PRO A 105 8.06 -4.37 -0.28
CA PRO A 105 7.72 -4.43 -1.70
C PRO A 105 7.12 -5.78 -2.12
N GLN A 106 7.30 -6.80 -1.30
CA GLN A 106 6.70 -8.13 -1.46
C GLN A 106 5.29 -8.24 -0.89
N ALA A 107 4.72 -7.17 -0.28
CA ALA A 107 3.35 -7.17 0.22
C ALA A 107 2.33 -7.50 -0.87
N ASP A 108 1.17 -8.00 -0.48
CA ASP A 108 0.10 -8.42 -1.39
C ASP A 108 -0.66 -7.24 -1.98
N ALA A 109 -0.63 -6.09 -1.27
CA ALA A 109 -1.10 -4.82 -1.81
C ALA A 109 -0.38 -3.63 -1.15
N HIS A 110 -0.52 -2.47 -1.78
CA HIS A 110 0.12 -1.22 -1.35
C HIS A 110 -0.92 -0.10 -1.31
N LEU A 111 -0.90 0.71 -0.24
CA LEU A 111 -1.61 1.98 -0.18
C LEU A 111 -0.67 3.09 -0.62
N VAL A 112 -1.00 3.78 -1.71
CA VAL A 112 -0.11 4.77 -2.33
C VAL A 112 -0.83 6.09 -2.61
N LEU A 113 -0.06 7.19 -2.61
CA LEU A 113 -0.54 8.49 -3.06
C LEU A 113 -0.27 8.69 -4.55
N ALA A 114 -1.27 9.19 -5.26
CA ALA A 114 -1.13 9.64 -6.64
C ALA A 114 -2.03 10.87 -6.90
N GLN A 115 -1.62 11.70 -7.86
CA GLN A 115 -2.38 12.86 -8.32
C GLN A 115 -3.50 12.41 -9.25
N THR A 116 -4.67 12.98 -9.06
CA THR A 116 -5.81 12.96 -9.98
C THR A 116 -6.22 14.38 -10.33
N ASP A 117 -7.23 14.55 -11.17
CA ASP A 117 -7.79 15.87 -11.47
C ASP A 117 -8.48 16.51 -10.25
N GLU A 118 -8.94 15.68 -9.29
CA GLU A 118 -9.53 16.13 -8.03
C GLU A 118 -8.48 16.36 -6.92
N GLY A 119 -7.21 16.10 -7.20
CA GLY A 119 -6.09 16.30 -6.28
C GLY A 119 -5.47 15.00 -5.78
N LEU A 120 -4.62 15.13 -4.74
CA LEU A 120 -3.85 14.02 -4.20
C LEU A 120 -4.76 13.01 -3.50
N SER A 121 -4.88 11.82 -4.09
CA SER A 121 -5.78 10.74 -3.67
C SER A 121 -5.00 9.50 -3.25
N CYS A 122 -5.65 8.62 -2.48
CA CYS A 122 -5.08 7.34 -2.04
C CYS A 122 -5.60 6.19 -2.89
N PHE A 123 -4.71 5.25 -3.21
CA PHE A 123 -5.03 4.09 -4.03
C PHE A 123 -4.57 2.81 -3.35
N PHE A 124 -5.45 1.82 -3.37
CA PHE A 124 -5.13 0.44 -3.07
C PHE A 124 -4.65 -0.24 -4.35
N VAL A 125 -3.39 -0.65 -4.38
CA VAL A 125 -2.72 -1.25 -5.54
C VAL A 125 -2.34 -2.69 -5.19
N PRO A 126 -3.12 -3.69 -5.59
CA PRO A 126 -2.83 -5.09 -5.30
C PRO A 126 -1.68 -5.59 -6.17
N ARG A 127 -0.91 -6.55 -5.66
CA ARG A 127 0.18 -7.22 -6.37
C ARG A 127 -0.32 -8.07 -7.54
N TRP A 128 -1.51 -8.65 -7.39
CA TRP A 128 -2.24 -9.36 -8.43
C TRP A 128 -3.58 -8.67 -8.67
N ILE A 129 -3.87 -8.34 -9.92
CA ILE A 129 -5.15 -7.75 -10.32
C ILE A 129 -6.24 -8.77 -10.04
N PRO A 130 -7.40 -8.39 -9.44
CA PRO A 130 -8.51 -9.32 -9.26
C PRO A 130 -8.88 -10.00 -10.58
N ASP A 131 -8.92 -11.33 -10.58
CA ASP A 131 -9.20 -12.19 -11.76
C ASP A 131 -8.28 -11.91 -12.97
N GLY A 132 -7.11 -11.30 -12.72
CA GLY A 132 -6.19 -10.87 -13.75
C GLY A 132 -4.73 -11.29 -13.53
N PRO A 133 -3.82 -10.73 -14.31
CA PRO A 133 -2.40 -11.01 -14.22
C PRO A 133 -1.75 -10.33 -13.01
N ARG A 134 -0.48 -10.63 -12.81
CA ARG A 134 0.38 -9.87 -11.88
C ARG A 134 0.41 -8.40 -12.31
N ASN A 135 0.21 -7.52 -11.33
CA ASN A 135 0.13 -6.08 -11.56
C ASN A 135 1.51 -5.48 -11.96
N ALA A 136 1.47 -4.37 -12.67
CA ALA A 136 2.65 -3.69 -13.21
C ALA A 136 3.35 -2.80 -12.15
N VAL A 137 3.62 -3.39 -10.98
CA VAL A 137 4.42 -2.80 -9.89
C VAL A 137 5.82 -3.38 -9.97
N ARG A 138 6.82 -2.55 -10.27
CA ARG A 138 8.20 -2.96 -10.54
C ARG A 138 9.14 -2.54 -9.43
N VAL A 139 9.68 -3.50 -8.70
CA VAL A 139 10.81 -3.25 -7.77
C VAL A 139 12.07 -3.02 -8.61
N ARG A 140 12.69 -1.83 -8.47
CA ARG A 140 13.88 -1.46 -9.24
C ARG A 140 15.16 -1.82 -8.51
N ARG A 141 15.22 -1.51 -7.23
CA ARG A 141 16.37 -1.91 -6.38
C ARG A 141 16.00 -1.86 -4.91
N LEU A 142 16.74 -2.60 -4.11
CA LEU A 142 16.74 -2.46 -2.65
C LEU A 142 17.58 -1.25 -2.23
N LYS A 143 17.19 -0.61 -1.13
CA LYS A 143 17.97 0.49 -0.54
C LYS A 143 19.20 -0.03 0.18
N ASP A 144 20.33 0.64 -0.03
CA ASP A 144 21.47 0.55 0.87
C ASP A 144 21.20 1.43 2.10
N LYS A 145 21.16 0.83 3.29
CA LYS A 145 20.71 1.49 4.53
C LYS A 145 21.73 1.29 5.65
N LEU A 146 21.82 2.28 6.55
CA LEU A 146 22.67 2.20 7.73
C LEU A 146 22.11 1.28 8.82
N GLY A 147 20.79 1.06 8.84
CA GLY A 147 20.11 0.20 9.80
C GLY A 147 18.85 -0.42 9.23
N ASN A 148 18.15 -1.24 10.03
CA ASN A 148 16.95 -1.96 9.62
C ASN A 148 17.18 -2.81 8.35
N TRP A 149 18.28 -3.57 8.33
CA TRP A 149 18.78 -4.31 7.17
C TRP A 149 17.87 -5.43 6.73
N SER A 150 17.16 -6.07 7.68
CA SER A 150 16.23 -7.15 7.41
C SER A 150 14.94 -6.69 6.70
N ASN A 151 14.62 -5.39 6.73
CA ASN A 151 13.50 -4.84 5.99
C ASN A 151 13.90 -4.53 4.53
N ALA A 152 13.13 -5.05 3.57
CA ALA A 152 13.42 -4.99 2.14
C ALA A 152 13.09 -3.63 1.49
N SER A 153 13.37 -2.49 2.18
CA SER A 153 13.08 -1.15 1.64
C SER A 153 13.59 -1.00 0.22
N SER A 154 12.75 -0.58 -0.69
CA SER A 154 13.04 -0.56 -2.12
C SER A 154 12.50 0.68 -2.83
N GLU A 155 13.01 0.89 -4.04
CA GLU A 155 12.46 1.80 -5.05
C GLU A 155 11.51 1.02 -5.95
N VAL A 156 10.32 1.59 -6.18
CA VAL A 156 9.26 0.94 -6.94
C VAL A 156 8.76 1.88 -8.02
N GLU A 157 8.48 1.34 -9.21
CA GLU A 157 7.81 2.03 -10.30
C GLU A 157 6.48 1.39 -10.63
N PHE A 158 5.52 2.23 -10.99
CA PHE A 158 4.21 1.87 -11.53
C PHE A 158 4.23 2.10 -13.04
N GLU A 159 4.09 1.01 -13.79
CA GLU A 159 4.08 0.99 -15.25
C GLU A 159 2.66 0.64 -15.72
N ASP A 160 1.75 1.62 -15.66
CA ASP A 160 0.31 1.42 -15.87
C ASP A 160 -0.32 0.46 -14.84
N ALA A 161 0.13 0.53 -13.59
CA ALA A 161 -0.34 -0.35 -12.54
C ALA A 161 -1.83 -0.09 -12.24
N TRP A 162 -2.60 -1.18 -12.14
CA TRP A 162 -4.00 -1.13 -11.76
C TRP A 162 -4.15 -0.87 -10.25
N GLY A 163 -5.11 -0.03 -9.88
CA GLY A 163 -5.44 0.23 -8.49
C GLY A 163 -6.87 0.74 -8.33
N VAL A 164 -7.34 0.80 -7.08
CA VAL A 164 -8.67 1.30 -6.71
C VAL A 164 -8.52 2.47 -5.77
N MET A 165 -9.26 3.56 -6.03
CA MET A 165 -9.27 4.70 -5.13
C MET A 165 -9.92 4.33 -3.80
N VAL A 166 -9.23 4.60 -2.69
CA VAL A 166 -9.73 4.44 -1.32
C VAL A 166 -9.83 5.80 -0.63
N GLY A 167 -10.88 5.97 0.17
CA GLY A 167 -11.21 7.28 0.76
C GLY A 167 -11.75 8.27 -0.29
N GLU A 168 -11.98 9.50 0.16
CA GLU A 168 -12.55 10.56 -0.69
C GLU A 168 -11.52 11.14 -1.67
N PRO A 169 -11.92 11.49 -2.91
CA PRO A 169 -11.06 12.15 -3.89
C PRO A 169 -10.40 13.41 -3.32
N GLY A 170 -9.12 13.62 -3.63
CA GLY A 170 -8.33 14.76 -3.14
C GLY A 170 -7.98 14.70 -1.64
N ARG A 171 -8.38 13.66 -0.92
CA ARG A 171 -8.15 13.49 0.53
C ARG A 171 -7.11 12.41 0.87
N GLY A 172 -6.36 11.94 -0.11
CA GLY A 172 -5.43 10.81 0.04
C GLY A 172 -4.38 11.02 1.13
N LEU A 173 -3.88 12.24 1.31
CA LEU A 173 -2.93 12.55 2.37
C LEU A 173 -3.54 12.29 3.76
N SER A 174 -4.78 12.67 3.99
CA SER A 174 -5.47 12.43 5.27
C SER A 174 -5.60 10.94 5.55
N VAL A 175 -5.92 10.15 4.53
CA VAL A 175 -6.04 8.68 4.63
C VAL A 175 -4.71 8.05 5.07
N LEU A 176 -3.60 8.37 4.39
CA LEU A 176 -2.31 7.79 4.73
C LEU A 176 -1.69 8.36 6.02
N LEU A 177 -2.02 9.59 6.41
CA LEU A 177 -1.59 10.13 7.72
C LEU A 177 -2.28 9.42 8.89
N GLU A 178 -3.53 9.00 8.73
CA GLU A 178 -4.22 8.16 9.72
C GLU A 178 -3.48 6.83 9.91
N MET A 179 -3.14 6.15 8.81
CA MET A 179 -2.33 4.94 8.83
C MET A 179 -0.95 5.18 9.48
N ALA A 180 -0.24 6.25 9.08
CA ALA A 180 1.05 6.61 9.65
C ALA A 180 0.97 6.93 11.15
N GLY A 181 -0.11 7.54 11.62
CA GLY A 181 -0.37 7.77 13.04
C GLY A 181 -0.47 6.47 13.82
N THR A 182 -1.20 5.50 13.29
CA THR A 182 -1.35 4.17 13.89
C THR A 182 -0.03 3.40 13.91
N THR A 183 0.73 3.42 12.82
CA THR A 183 2.04 2.75 12.77
C THR A 183 3.03 3.36 13.77
N ARG A 184 3.03 4.69 13.95
CA ARG A 184 3.88 5.35 14.94
C ARG A 184 3.54 4.96 16.36
N LEU A 185 2.25 4.88 16.68
CA LEU A 185 1.79 4.43 18.01
C LEU A 185 2.24 2.98 18.26
N ASP A 186 2.04 2.10 17.31
CA ASP A 186 2.44 0.70 17.41
C ASP A 186 3.96 0.55 17.59
N CYS A 187 4.77 1.31 16.85
CA CYS A 187 6.22 1.32 17.02
C CYS A 187 6.69 1.83 18.40
N VAL A 188 5.90 2.65 19.10
CA VAL A 188 6.21 3.09 20.48
C VAL A 188 5.88 1.99 21.47
N LEU A 189 4.83 1.22 21.22
CA LEU A 189 4.38 0.13 22.10
C LEU A 189 5.13 -1.19 21.89
N GLY A 190 5.65 -1.43 20.67
CA GLY A 190 6.35 -2.64 20.23
C GLY A 190 7.78 -2.74 20.66
#